data_94ade3aeaced406420c8e6fe9f126a3a
#
_entry.id   94ade3aeaced406420c8e6fe9f126a3a
#
_cell.length_a   1.000
_cell.length_b   1.000
_cell.length_c   1.000
_cell.angle_alpha   90.00
_cell.angle_beta   90.00
_cell.angle_gamma   90.00
#
_symmetry.space_group_name_H-M   'P 1'
#
loop_
_entity.id
_entity.type
_entity.pdbx_description
1 polymer ?
#
loop_
_entity_poly.entity_id
_entity_poly.type
_entity_poly.pdbx_seq_one_letter_code
_entity_poly.pdbx_strand_id
1 'polypeptide(L)'
;MLRQYKKYILLFWGVMDVIAIASYLFYSIGNGRIPFYSDIVHSISLLRDIGVEGGFYAYAVATIALQIVLMISLFFSAQCFLRQKEISLPFFAFQEVMRFATVSFSISVIPLLLNYFNSQNMVLNISLFIFSEFIKATTIIWCRRQRKM
;
A
#
# COMPACT_ATOMS: atom_id res chain seq x y z
N MET A 1 -22.06 -4.02 21.91
CA MET A 1 -22.06 -3.27 20.64
C MET A 1 -20.63 -2.88 20.18
N LEU A 2 -19.82 -2.19 20.93
CA LEU A 2 -18.49 -1.68 20.51
C LEU A 2 -17.53 -2.77 19.99
N ARG A 3 -17.53 -3.97 20.57
CA ARG A 3 -16.68 -5.09 20.14
C ARG A 3 -17.00 -5.60 18.71
N GLN A 4 -18.24 -5.46 18.28
CA GLN A 4 -18.66 -5.84 16.92
C GLN A 4 -18.17 -4.82 15.89
N TYR A 5 -18.33 -3.51 16.17
CA TYR A 5 -17.84 -2.46 15.26
C TYR A 5 -16.34 -2.56 15.00
N LYS A 6 -15.55 -2.88 16.03
CA LYS A 6 -14.12 -3.11 15.88
C LYS A 6 -13.80 -4.24 14.88
N LYS A 7 -14.54 -5.35 14.96
CA LYS A 7 -14.35 -6.46 14.03
C LYS A 7 -14.64 -6.05 12.59
N TYR A 8 -15.71 -5.29 12.35
CA TYR A 8 -16.04 -4.80 11.01
C TYR A 8 -15.00 -3.82 10.47
N ILE A 9 -14.48 -2.92 11.31
CA ILE A 9 -13.41 -1.98 10.91
C ILE A 9 -12.14 -2.74 10.51
N LEU A 10 -11.69 -3.69 11.32
CA LEU A 10 -10.51 -4.50 10.99
C LEU A 10 -10.73 -5.32 9.71
N LEU A 11 -11.89 -5.95 9.58
CA LEU A 11 -12.25 -6.71 8.39
C LEU A 11 -12.27 -5.81 7.14
N PHE A 12 -12.86 -4.62 7.23
CA PHE A 12 -12.89 -3.64 6.14
C PHE A 12 -11.48 -3.30 5.66
N TRP A 13 -10.57 -2.94 6.56
CA TRP A 13 -9.19 -2.62 6.18
C TRP A 13 -8.43 -3.84 5.67
N GLY A 14 -8.70 -5.03 6.23
CA GLY A 14 -8.14 -6.29 5.70
C GLY A 14 -8.58 -6.57 4.26
N VAL A 15 -9.86 -6.38 3.96
CA VAL A 15 -10.38 -6.53 2.59
C VAL A 15 -9.78 -5.50 1.65
N MET A 16 -9.60 -4.24 2.09
CA MET A 16 -8.96 -3.19 1.30
C MET A 16 -7.50 -3.53 0.98
N ASP A 17 -6.74 -4.05 1.96
CA ASP A 17 -5.37 -4.50 1.74
C ASP A 17 -5.32 -5.70 0.76
N VAL A 18 -6.27 -6.64 0.83
CA VAL A 18 -6.38 -7.76 -0.14
C VAL A 18 -6.70 -7.25 -1.55
N ILE A 19 -7.63 -6.31 -1.68
CA ILE A 19 -7.97 -5.72 -2.98
C ILE A 19 -6.74 -5.03 -3.58
N ALA A 20 -5.97 -4.30 -2.78
CA ALA A 20 -4.74 -3.66 -3.23
C ALA A 20 -3.71 -4.68 -3.76
N ILE A 21 -3.50 -5.77 -3.03
CA ILE A 21 -2.61 -6.87 -3.45
C ILE A 21 -3.12 -7.53 -4.73
N ALA A 22 -4.41 -7.87 -4.78
CA ALA A 22 -5.03 -8.50 -5.94
C ALA A 22 -4.91 -7.62 -7.19
N SER A 23 -5.16 -6.32 -7.05
CA SER A 23 -5.03 -5.35 -8.14
C SER A 23 -3.63 -5.31 -8.72
N TYR A 24 -2.61 -5.31 -7.85
CA TYR A 24 -1.22 -5.39 -8.29
C TYR A 24 -0.93 -6.69 -9.05
N LEU A 25 -1.36 -7.82 -8.50
CA LEU A 25 -1.15 -9.13 -9.14
C LEU A 25 -1.84 -9.19 -10.51
N PHE A 26 -3.09 -8.74 -10.61
CA PHE A 26 -3.82 -8.69 -11.89
C PHE A 26 -3.15 -7.78 -12.89
N TYR A 27 -2.67 -6.61 -12.47
CA TYR A 27 -1.95 -5.70 -13.34
C TYR A 27 -0.63 -6.31 -13.85
N SER A 28 0.16 -6.92 -12.98
CA SER A 28 1.43 -7.55 -13.36
C SER A 28 1.21 -8.72 -14.32
N ILE A 29 0.28 -9.63 -14.00
CA ILE A 29 -0.06 -10.79 -14.83
C ILE A 29 -0.69 -10.36 -16.16
N GLY A 30 -1.58 -9.36 -16.15
CA GLY A 30 -2.22 -8.83 -17.37
C GLY A 30 -1.22 -8.24 -18.35
N ASN A 31 -0.09 -7.74 -17.87
CA ASN A 31 1.03 -7.29 -18.71
C ASN A 31 2.01 -8.43 -19.08
N GLY A 32 1.67 -9.68 -18.84
CA GLY A 32 2.53 -10.84 -19.12
C GLY A 32 3.79 -10.90 -18.26
N ARG A 33 3.80 -10.24 -17.10
CA ARG A 33 4.94 -10.18 -16.19
C ARG A 33 4.77 -11.17 -15.04
N ILE A 34 5.88 -11.74 -14.59
CA ILE A 34 5.90 -12.50 -13.33
C ILE A 34 5.91 -11.47 -12.20
N PRO A 35 4.86 -11.43 -11.34
CA PRO A 35 4.80 -10.48 -10.24
C PRO A 35 6.09 -10.47 -9.41
N PHE A 36 6.52 -9.31 -8.98
CA PHE A 36 7.76 -9.03 -8.25
C PHE A 36 9.03 -9.20 -9.09
N TYR A 37 9.28 -10.35 -9.69
CA TYR A 37 10.53 -10.63 -10.39
C TYR A 37 10.68 -9.79 -11.67
N SER A 38 9.72 -9.92 -12.58
CA SER A 38 9.77 -9.18 -13.86
C SER A 38 9.66 -7.67 -13.66
N ASP A 39 8.89 -7.24 -12.66
CA ASP A 39 8.72 -5.82 -12.36
C ASP A 39 10.03 -5.19 -11.86
N ILE A 40 10.78 -5.92 -11.01
CA ILE A 40 12.10 -5.50 -10.53
C ILE A 40 13.11 -5.45 -11.69
N VAL A 41 13.19 -6.54 -12.47
CA VAL A 41 14.13 -6.63 -13.59
C VAL A 41 13.86 -5.54 -14.61
N HIS A 42 12.59 -5.31 -14.95
CA HIS A 42 12.18 -4.27 -15.89
C HIS A 42 12.49 -2.86 -15.37
N SER A 43 12.23 -2.59 -14.08
CA SER A 43 12.54 -1.30 -13.49
C SER A 43 14.05 -1.02 -13.48
N ILE A 44 14.87 -2.03 -13.16
CA ILE A 44 16.33 -1.90 -13.17
C ILE A 44 16.88 -1.73 -14.61
N SER A 45 16.32 -2.47 -15.59
CA SER A 45 16.74 -2.32 -16.99
C SER A 45 16.42 -0.93 -17.52
N LEU A 46 15.22 -0.42 -17.24
CA LEU A 46 14.85 0.95 -17.62
C LEU A 46 15.79 2.00 -17.03
N LEU A 47 16.18 1.87 -15.76
CA LEU A 47 17.12 2.80 -15.14
C LEU A 47 18.49 2.78 -15.84
N ARG A 48 18.95 1.61 -16.26
CA ARG A 48 20.20 1.45 -17.01
C ARG A 48 20.10 2.03 -18.41
N ASP A 49 18.99 1.79 -19.12
CA ASP A 49 18.78 2.24 -20.50
C ASP A 49 18.67 3.77 -20.59
N ILE A 50 18.14 4.42 -19.53
CA ILE A 50 18.07 5.90 -19.44
C ILE A 50 19.43 6.51 -19.05
N GLY A 51 20.44 5.68 -18.74
CA GLY A 51 21.77 6.16 -18.35
C GLY A 51 21.79 6.83 -16.97
N VAL A 52 20.89 6.42 -16.07
CA VAL A 52 20.86 6.96 -14.70
C VAL A 52 22.03 6.40 -13.92
N GLU A 53 22.98 7.25 -13.57
CA GLU A 53 24.19 6.88 -12.81
C GLU A 53 24.26 7.57 -11.45
N GLY A 54 25.13 7.07 -10.58
CA GLY A 54 25.43 7.69 -9.30
C GLY A 54 24.31 7.62 -8.26
N GLY A 55 24.13 8.72 -7.52
CA GLY A 55 23.18 8.78 -6.39
C GLY A 55 21.72 8.56 -6.78
N PHE A 56 21.34 8.93 -8.01
CA PHE A 56 19.97 8.76 -8.50
C PHE A 56 19.63 7.28 -8.75
N TYR A 57 20.61 6.52 -9.27
CA TYR A 57 20.48 5.06 -9.42
C TYR A 57 20.29 4.38 -8.05
N ALA A 58 21.11 4.74 -7.07
CA ALA A 58 21.02 4.21 -5.72
C ALA A 58 19.64 4.53 -5.08
N TYR A 59 19.15 5.75 -5.24
CA TYR A 59 17.82 6.14 -4.77
C TYR A 59 16.71 5.31 -5.42
N ALA A 60 16.76 5.12 -6.73
CA ALA A 60 15.76 4.34 -7.46
C ALA A 60 15.75 2.86 -7.02
N VAL A 61 16.93 2.25 -6.87
CA VAL A 61 17.06 0.87 -6.37
C VAL A 61 16.53 0.76 -4.93
N ALA A 62 16.85 1.73 -4.07
CA ALA A 62 16.32 1.78 -2.71
C ALA A 62 14.79 1.87 -2.71
N THR A 63 14.20 2.67 -3.59
CA THR A 63 12.73 2.79 -3.72
C THR A 63 12.10 1.47 -4.15
N ILE A 64 12.69 0.75 -5.09
CA ILE A 64 12.21 -0.58 -5.50
C ILE A 64 12.27 -1.57 -4.32
N ALA A 65 13.37 -1.56 -3.56
CA ALA A 65 13.50 -2.40 -2.38
C ALA A 65 12.43 -2.08 -1.31
N LEU A 66 12.19 -0.78 -1.07
CA LEU A 66 11.13 -0.33 -0.16
C LEU A 66 9.74 -0.79 -0.58
N GLN A 67 9.44 -0.82 -1.87
CA GLN A 67 8.16 -1.32 -2.40
C GLN A 67 7.97 -2.81 -2.12
N ILE A 68 9.02 -3.61 -2.28
CA ILE A 68 8.97 -5.05 -1.99
C ILE A 68 8.67 -5.26 -0.50
N VAL A 69 9.37 -4.55 0.38
CA VAL A 69 9.14 -4.61 1.82
C VAL A 69 7.73 -4.18 2.17
N LEU A 70 7.23 -3.12 1.54
CA LEU A 70 5.86 -2.65 1.71
C LEU A 70 4.84 -3.73 1.30
N MET A 71 5.03 -4.37 0.15
CA MET A 71 4.15 -5.44 -0.32
C MET A 71 4.11 -6.63 0.64
N ILE A 72 5.28 -7.07 1.13
CA ILE A 72 5.35 -8.14 2.14
C ILE A 72 4.62 -7.72 3.42
N SER A 73 4.80 -6.46 3.85
CA SER A 73 4.10 -5.93 5.03
C SER A 73 2.58 -5.87 4.83
N LEU A 74 2.10 -5.59 3.61
CA LEU A 74 0.67 -5.60 3.27
C LEU A 74 0.08 -7.01 3.36
N PHE A 75 0.78 -8.04 2.89
CA PHE A 75 0.33 -9.42 3.07
C PHE A 75 0.16 -9.77 4.54
N PHE A 76 1.14 -9.40 5.37
CA PHE A 76 1.06 -9.63 6.81
C PHE A 76 -0.07 -8.84 7.46
N SER A 77 -0.24 -7.57 7.10
CA SER A 77 -1.31 -6.70 7.57
C SER A 77 -2.69 -7.28 7.21
N ALA A 78 -2.90 -7.64 5.95
CA ALA A 78 -4.14 -8.24 5.47
C ALA A 78 -4.48 -9.52 6.24
N GLN A 79 -3.51 -10.41 6.45
CA GLN A 79 -3.72 -11.64 7.21
C GLN A 79 -4.09 -11.37 8.67
N CYS A 80 -3.43 -10.39 9.32
CA CYS A 80 -3.75 -10.02 10.69
C CYS A 80 -5.15 -9.42 10.80
N PHE A 81 -5.52 -8.52 9.91
CA PHE A 81 -6.82 -7.87 9.93
C PHE A 81 -7.96 -8.85 9.62
N LEU A 82 -7.80 -9.74 8.63
CA LEU A 82 -8.79 -10.77 8.32
C LEU A 82 -8.99 -11.75 9.49
N ARG A 83 -7.91 -12.07 10.21
CA ARG A 83 -7.99 -12.87 11.44
C ARG A 83 -8.46 -12.06 12.66
N GLN A 84 -8.84 -10.80 12.47
CA GLN A 84 -9.28 -9.88 13.53
C GLN A 84 -8.23 -9.70 14.64
N LYS A 85 -6.95 -9.90 14.33
CA LYS A 85 -5.84 -9.66 15.24
C LYS A 85 -5.39 -8.20 15.12
N GLU A 86 -5.07 -7.62 16.26
CA GLU A 86 -4.50 -6.27 16.28
C GLU A 86 -3.04 -6.30 15.84
N ILE A 87 -2.70 -5.40 14.95
CA ILE A 87 -1.31 -5.16 14.56
C ILE A 87 -0.66 -4.29 15.64
N SER A 88 0.62 -4.52 15.91
CA SER A 88 1.37 -3.67 16.85
C SER A 88 1.46 -2.24 16.29
N LEU A 89 1.37 -1.24 17.19
CA LEU A 89 1.43 0.18 16.76
C LEU A 89 2.72 0.53 16.00
N PRO A 90 3.92 0.08 16.46
CA PRO A 90 5.14 0.37 15.73
C PRO A 90 5.16 -0.26 14.34
N PHE A 91 4.62 -1.45 14.15
CA PHE A 91 4.52 -2.07 12.83
C PHE A 91 3.57 -1.28 11.92
N PHE A 92 2.41 -0.87 12.44
CA PHE A 92 1.48 -0.04 11.70
C PHE A 92 2.10 1.31 11.31
N ALA A 93 2.76 2.00 12.26
CA ALA A 93 3.43 3.27 12.00
C ALA A 93 4.56 3.11 10.95
N PHE A 94 5.35 2.04 11.05
CA PHE A 94 6.37 1.72 10.05
C PHE A 94 5.76 1.54 8.65
N GLN A 95 4.66 0.79 8.55
CA GLN A 95 3.96 0.58 7.28
C GLN A 95 3.43 1.89 6.68
N GLU A 96 2.86 2.78 7.51
CA GLU A 96 2.37 4.08 7.03
C GLU A 96 3.51 4.99 6.57
N VAL A 97 4.63 5.05 7.31
CA VAL A 97 5.82 5.80 6.89
C VAL A 97 6.35 5.28 5.56
N MET A 98 6.41 3.96 5.37
CA MET A 98 6.83 3.35 4.11
C MET A 98 5.87 3.70 2.95
N ARG A 99 4.56 3.72 3.20
CA ARG A 99 3.56 4.14 2.21
C ARG A 99 3.76 5.59 1.79
N PHE A 100 4.00 6.49 2.74
CA PHE A 100 4.30 7.89 2.43
C PHE A 100 5.62 8.07 1.68
N ALA A 101 6.67 7.31 2.05
CA ALA A 101 7.95 7.35 1.35
C ALA A 101 7.87 6.85 -0.10
N THR A 102 6.93 5.93 -0.38
CA THR A 102 6.71 5.33 -1.69
C THR A 102 5.46 5.86 -2.40
N VAL A 103 5.08 7.12 -2.17
CA VAL A 103 3.84 7.77 -2.70
C VAL A 103 3.59 7.49 -4.19
N SER A 104 4.64 7.35 -4.98
CA SER A 104 4.55 7.02 -6.41
C SER A 104 3.95 5.63 -6.69
N PHE A 105 3.84 4.77 -5.69
CA PHE A 105 3.43 3.38 -5.80
C PHE A 105 2.32 2.99 -4.85
N SER A 106 1.60 3.96 -4.36
CA SER A 106 0.41 3.68 -3.60
C SER A 106 -0.58 2.92 -4.47
N ILE A 107 -0.54 1.60 -4.35
CA ILE A 107 -1.60 0.71 -4.81
C ILE A 107 -2.79 0.98 -3.89
N SER A 108 -3.35 2.15 -4.03
CA SER A 108 -4.62 2.46 -3.41
C SER A 108 -5.70 2.07 -4.41
N VAL A 109 -6.79 1.54 -3.93
CA VAL A 109 -7.99 1.27 -4.75
C VAL A 109 -8.50 2.56 -5.41
N ILE A 110 -8.14 3.69 -4.86
CA ILE A 110 -8.54 5.02 -5.31
C ILE A 110 -8.02 5.35 -6.73
N PRO A 111 -6.74 5.14 -7.11
CA PRO A 111 -6.31 5.30 -8.50
C PRO A 111 -7.04 4.39 -9.48
N LEU A 112 -7.41 3.17 -9.08
CA LEU A 112 -8.22 2.28 -9.91
C LEU A 112 -9.62 2.82 -10.15
N LEU A 113 -10.26 3.34 -9.10
CA LEU A 113 -11.56 4.00 -9.21
C LEU A 113 -11.47 5.27 -10.07
N LEU A 114 -10.44 6.07 -9.89
CA LEU A 114 -10.25 7.30 -10.66
C LEU A 114 -9.90 7.04 -12.12
N ASN A 115 -9.17 5.97 -12.42
CA ASN A 115 -8.94 5.53 -13.80
C ASN A 115 -10.25 5.10 -14.46
N TYR A 116 -11.16 4.47 -13.71
CA TYR A 116 -12.50 4.17 -14.18
C TYR A 116 -13.33 5.43 -14.48
N PHE A 117 -13.15 6.50 -13.69
CA PHE A 117 -13.79 7.81 -13.91
C PHE A 117 -13.03 8.72 -14.88
N ASN A 118 -11.98 8.21 -15.53
CA ASN A 118 -11.16 8.94 -16.53
C ASN A 118 -10.57 10.27 -16.00
N SER A 119 -10.36 10.35 -14.69
CA SER A 119 -9.79 11.53 -14.05
C SER A 119 -8.28 11.39 -13.87
N GLN A 120 -7.51 12.01 -14.77
CA GLN A 120 -6.04 12.01 -14.73
C GLN A 120 -5.46 13.09 -13.81
N ASN A 121 -6.25 13.66 -12.90
CA ASN A 121 -5.78 14.73 -12.03
C ASN A 121 -4.89 14.19 -10.90
N MET A 122 -3.58 14.35 -11.05
CA MET A 122 -2.57 13.89 -10.10
C MET A 122 -2.79 14.46 -8.68
N VAL A 123 -3.20 15.72 -8.58
CA VAL A 123 -3.45 16.38 -7.29
C VAL A 123 -4.62 15.72 -6.56
N LEU A 124 -5.66 15.38 -7.29
CA LEU A 124 -6.84 14.71 -6.74
C LEU A 124 -6.48 13.31 -6.24
N ASN A 125 -5.67 12.57 -7.00
CA ASN A 125 -5.18 11.25 -6.63
C ASN A 125 -4.38 11.29 -5.31
N ILE A 126 -3.44 12.21 -5.19
CA ILE A 126 -2.61 12.38 -3.99
C ILE A 126 -3.47 12.79 -2.79
N SER A 127 -4.40 13.73 -3.00
CA SER A 127 -5.28 14.20 -1.93
C SER A 127 -6.18 13.08 -1.38
N LEU A 128 -6.77 12.28 -2.26
CA LEU A 128 -7.59 11.14 -1.87
C LEU A 128 -6.78 10.05 -1.17
N PHE A 129 -5.54 9.83 -1.62
CA PHE A 129 -4.63 8.91 -0.95
C PHE A 129 -4.35 9.36 0.49
N ILE A 130 -3.93 10.60 0.68
CA ILE A 130 -3.65 11.16 2.03
C ILE A 130 -4.89 11.06 2.91
N PHE A 131 -6.06 11.39 2.38
CA PHE A 131 -7.32 11.32 3.10
C PHE A 131 -7.67 9.88 3.52
N SER A 132 -7.50 8.91 2.63
CA SER A 132 -7.72 7.49 2.90
C SER A 132 -6.80 6.97 4.01
N GLU A 133 -5.50 7.28 3.94
CA GLU A 133 -4.54 6.86 4.98
C GLU A 133 -4.82 7.53 6.32
N PHE A 134 -5.25 8.79 6.32
CA PHE A 134 -5.66 9.48 7.54
C PHE A 134 -6.88 8.83 8.20
N ILE A 135 -7.90 8.45 7.42
CA ILE A 135 -9.07 7.72 7.92
C ILE A 135 -8.65 6.36 8.49
N LYS A 136 -7.77 5.63 7.78
CA LYS A 136 -7.24 4.33 8.24
C LYS A 136 -6.53 4.49 9.59
N ALA A 137 -5.60 5.42 9.69
CA ALA A 137 -4.86 5.67 10.92
C ALA A 137 -5.78 6.04 12.08
N THR A 138 -6.71 6.97 11.85
CA THR A 138 -7.65 7.44 12.87
C THR A 138 -8.55 6.30 13.38
N THR A 139 -9.11 5.50 12.48
CA THR A 139 -10.00 4.39 12.84
C THR A 139 -9.26 3.28 13.61
N ILE A 140 -8.03 2.95 13.23
CA ILE A 140 -7.22 1.95 13.92
C ILE A 140 -6.80 2.43 15.31
N ILE A 141 -6.36 3.69 15.44
CA ILE A 141 -6.00 4.29 16.73
C ILE A 141 -7.22 4.35 17.65
N TRP A 142 -8.38 4.75 17.12
CA TRP A 142 -9.64 4.77 17.86
C TRP A 142 -10.03 3.38 18.37
N CYS A 143 -9.99 2.36 17.52
CA CYS A 143 -10.26 0.97 17.89
C CYS A 143 -9.35 0.47 19.02
N ARG A 144 -8.09 0.94 19.05
CA ARG A 144 -7.11 0.56 20.05
C ARG A 144 -7.30 1.29 21.36
N ARG A 145 -7.67 2.58 21.33
CA ARG A 145 -7.91 3.39 22.52
C ARG A 145 -9.07 2.86 23.35
N GLN A 146 -10.10 2.35 22.68
CA GLN A 146 -11.28 1.74 23.31
C GLN A 146 -10.95 0.46 24.12
N ARG A 147 -9.78 -0.14 23.95
CA ARG A 147 -9.36 -1.32 24.72
C ARG A 147 -8.75 -0.94 26.07
N LYS A 148 -8.27 0.29 26.23
CA LYS A 148 -7.59 0.73 27.45
C LYS A 148 -8.55 1.34 28.48
N MET A 149 -9.80 1.57 28.10
CA MET A 149 -10.91 1.94 28.97
C MET A 149 -11.73 0.70 29.30
#